data_ceb06df170dd2756ca1e455eadeccbc8
#
_entry.id   ceb06df170dd2756ca1e455eadeccbc8
#
_cell.length_a   1.000
_cell.length_b   1.000
_cell.length_c   1.000
_cell.angle_alpha   90.00
_cell.angle_beta   90.00
_cell.angle_gamma   90.00
#
_symmetry.space_group_name_H-M   'P 1'
#
loop_
_entity.id
_entity.type
_entity.pdbx_description
1 polymer ?
#
loop_
_entity_poly.entity_id
_entity_poly.type
_entity_poly.pdbx_seq_one_letter_code
_entity_poly.pdbx_strand_id
1 'polypeptide(L)'
;MLAISIIISTALAMLIHELGHLTVARMCKVSCSEVGLGLGPKLFDVKFGTIKISLRSIPLGSFVRLDGAALKASPIKRQLYVHLAGIAFNTIAAIATYGTVFSWINLLVAAGNILPLYQHDGWKCGVVIMRALMQRKSQSAEWAFTFSGGFVSLLVAWVVIRAFI
;
A
#
# COMPACT_ATOMS: atom_id res chain seq x y z
N MET A 1 15.93 5.61 23.12
CA MET A 1 14.96 4.51 23.12
C MET A 1 13.71 4.81 22.27
N LEU A 2 13.08 5.99 22.41
CA LEU A 2 11.88 6.34 21.63
C LEU A 2 12.09 6.28 20.10
N ALA A 3 13.18 6.85 19.58
CA ALA A 3 13.47 6.85 18.14
C ALA A 3 13.57 5.42 17.56
N ILE A 4 14.24 4.51 18.27
CA ILE A 4 14.36 3.11 17.85
C ILE A 4 12.99 2.43 17.86
N SER A 5 12.16 2.68 18.87
CA SER A 5 10.80 2.16 18.94
C SER A 5 9.95 2.65 17.76
N ILE A 6 10.05 3.93 17.39
CA ILE A 6 9.34 4.50 16.23
C ILE A 6 9.79 3.81 14.93
N ILE A 7 11.10 3.65 14.71
CA ILE A 7 11.62 3.01 13.48
C ILE A 7 11.12 1.56 13.37
N ILE A 8 11.25 0.78 14.45
CA ILE A 8 10.81 -0.61 14.47
C ILE A 8 9.28 -0.69 14.25
N SER A 9 8.53 0.14 14.96
CA SER A 9 7.06 0.18 14.83
C SER A 9 6.63 0.54 13.42
N THR A 10 7.32 1.48 12.76
CA THR A 10 7.03 1.87 11.38
C THR A 10 7.30 0.71 10.41
N ALA A 11 8.45 0.05 10.54
CA ALA A 11 8.78 -1.10 9.71
C ALA A 11 7.76 -2.23 9.87
N LEU A 12 7.36 -2.54 11.10
CA LEU A 12 6.35 -3.56 11.40
C LEU A 12 4.96 -3.16 10.89
N ALA A 13 4.55 -1.90 11.04
CA ALA A 13 3.27 -1.41 10.53
C ALA A 13 3.19 -1.51 9.01
N MET A 14 4.28 -1.18 8.29
CA MET A 14 4.35 -1.34 6.84
C MET A 14 4.31 -2.82 6.43
N LEU A 15 4.99 -3.69 7.16
CA LEU A 15 4.93 -5.14 6.92
C LEU A 15 3.51 -5.69 7.12
N ILE A 16 2.81 -5.29 8.18
CA ILE A 16 1.42 -5.67 8.43
C ILE A 16 0.51 -5.21 7.29
N HIS A 17 0.72 -4.00 6.79
CA HIS A 17 0.01 -3.47 5.65
C HIS A 17 0.14 -4.38 4.42
N GLU A 18 1.36 -4.73 4.04
CA GLU A 18 1.64 -5.60 2.89
C GLU A 18 1.12 -7.03 3.09
N LEU A 19 1.21 -7.56 4.32
CA LEU A 19 0.62 -8.86 4.65
C LEU A 19 -0.90 -8.85 4.49
N GLY A 20 -1.56 -7.73 4.75
CA GLY A 20 -2.98 -7.55 4.45
C GLY A 20 -3.27 -7.75 2.97
N HIS A 21 -2.55 -7.06 2.09
CA HIS A 21 -2.70 -7.21 0.64
C HIS A 21 -2.43 -8.65 0.18
N LEU A 22 -1.35 -9.25 0.65
CA LEU A 22 -0.98 -10.62 0.31
C LEU A 22 -2.06 -11.63 0.74
N THR A 23 -2.58 -11.49 1.96
CA THR A 23 -3.60 -12.39 2.52
C THR A 23 -4.88 -12.35 1.69
N VAL A 24 -5.41 -11.14 1.46
CA VAL A 24 -6.66 -10.98 0.71
C VAL A 24 -6.49 -11.28 -0.78
N ALA A 25 -5.33 -10.98 -1.38
CA ALA A 25 -5.02 -11.36 -2.76
C ALA A 25 -5.06 -12.88 -2.92
N ARG A 26 -4.46 -13.65 -1.99
CA ARG A 26 -4.53 -15.11 -1.99
C ARG A 26 -5.96 -15.64 -1.87
N MET A 27 -6.76 -15.07 -0.95
CA MET A 27 -8.18 -15.41 -0.82
C MET A 27 -8.96 -15.14 -2.12
N CYS A 28 -8.58 -14.07 -2.83
CA CYS A 28 -9.15 -13.70 -4.13
C CYS A 28 -8.54 -14.49 -5.32
N LYS A 29 -7.63 -15.44 -5.07
CA LYS A 29 -6.92 -16.22 -6.10
C LYS A 29 -6.07 -15.36 -7.05
N VAL A 30 -5.56 -14.23 -6.55
CA VAL A 30 -4.59 -13.39 -7.26
C VAL A 30 -3.19 -13.83 -6.85
N SER A 31 -2.35 -14.19 -7.82
CA SER A 31 -0.99 -14.65 -7.55
C SER A 31 -0.10 -13.51 -7.08
N CYS A 32 0.85 -13.86 -6.20
CA CYS A 32 1.91 -12.99 -5.73
C CYS A 32 3.25 -13.56 -6.20
N SER A 33 4.07 -12.73 -6.82
CA SER A 33 5.40 -13.11 -7.31
C SER A 33 6.53 -12.75 -6.35
N GLU A 34 6.40 -11.65 -5.62
CA GLU A 34 7.45 -11.16 -4.72
C GLU A 34 6.84 -10.43 -3.53
N VAL A 35 7.44 -10.66 -2.35
CA VAL A 35 7.23 -9.86 -1.14
C VAL A 35 8.58 -9.30 -0.76
N GLY A 36 8.68 -7.99 -0.60
CA GLY A 36 9.94 -7.34 -0.29
C GLY A 36 9.86 -6.43 0.93
N LEU A 37 10.95 -6.39 1.68
CA LEU A 37 11.16 -5.45 2.77
C LEU A 37 12.29 -4.49 2.39
N GLY A 38 12.01 -3.19 2.50
CA GLY A 38 12.97 -2.13 2.24
C GLY A 38 12.96 -1.60 0.81
N LEU A 39 13.77 -0.57 0.60
CA LEU A 39 13.99 0.14 -0.65
C LEU A 39 15.46 0.00 -1.12
N GLY A 40 15.73 0.38 -2.37
CA GLY A 40 17.08 0.36 -2.92
C GLY A 40 17.50 -0.99 -3.50
N PRO A 41 18.82 -1.23 -3.67
CA PRO A 41 19.35 -2.46 -4.23
C PRO A 41 19.05 -3.66 -3.34
N LYS A 42 18.89 -4.83 -3.97
CA LYS A 42 18.65 -6.09 -3.28
C LYS A 42 19.93 -6.53 -2.55
N LEU A 43 19.79 -6.85 -1.27
CA LEU A 43 20.85 -7.48 -0.48
C LEU A 43 20.74 -9.00 -0.51
N PHE A 44 19.52 -9.50 -0.42
CA PHE A 44 19.26 -10.92 -0.29
C PHE A 44 17.89 -11.27 -0.86
N ASP A 45 17.76 -12.43 -1.50
CA ASP A 45 16.48 -12.98 -1.90
C ASP A 45 16.43 -14.50 -1.70
N VAL A 46 15.28 -14.98 -1.20
CA VAL A 46 14.98 -16.40 -1.04
C VAL A 46 13.69 -16.73 -1.73
N LYS A 47 13.67 -17.84 -2.42
CA LYS A 47 12.47 -18.36 -3.06
C LYS A 47 11.75 -19.32 -2.10
N PHE A 48 10.54 -18.97 -1.69
CA PHE A 48 9.69 -19.80 -0.85
C PHE A 48 8.47 -20.25 -1.65
N GLY A 49 8.51 -21.45 -2.19
CA GLY A 49 7.51 -21.94 -3.13
C GLY A 49 7.48 -21.09 -4.40
N THR A 50 6.32 -20.49 -4.68
CA THR A 50 6.12 -19.61 -5.85
C THR A 50 6.43 -18.16 -5.57
N ILE A 51 6.67 -17.78 -4.31
CA ILE A 51 6.89 -16.40 -3.87
C ILE A 51 8.38 -16.17 -3.63
N LYS A 52 8.86 -15.04 -4.12
CA LYS A 52 10.20 -14.54 -3.84
C LYS A 52 10.12 -13.58 -2.64
N ILE A 53 10.91 -13.86 -1.60
CA ILE A 53 11.07 -12.95 -0.46
C ILE A 53 12.38 -12.20 -0.67
N SER A 54 12.33 -10.87 -0.70
CA SER A 54 13.51 -10.03 -0.94
C SER A 54 13.73 -9.05 0.20
N LEU A 55 14.99 -8.89 0.60
CA LEU A 55 15.46 -7.86 1.53
C LEU A 55 16.30 -6.84 0.76
N ARG A 56 16.04 -5.56 1.01
CA ARG A 56 16.74 -4.44 0.35
C ARG A 56 17.57 -3.63 1.35
N SER A 57 18.51 -2.84 0.84
CA SER A 57 19.54 -2.16 1.63
C SER A 57 19.01 -1.09 2.59
N ILE A 58 17.91 -0.44 2.25
CA ILE A 58 17.30 0.60 3.08
C ILE A 58 16.07 -0.02 3.74
N PRO A 59 16.05 -0.26 5.08
CA PRO A 59 14.95 -0.94 5.77
C PRO A 59 13.73 -0.05 5.96
N LEU A 60 13.42 0.77 4.98
CA LEU A 60 12.25 1.65 4.94
C LEU A 60 11.31 1.18 3.83
N GLY A 61 10.07 0.89 4.21
CA GLY A 61 9.05 0.42 3.28
C GLY A 61 9.00 -1.10 3.12
N SER A 62 7.93 -1.52 2.54
CA SER A 62 7.68 -2.90 2.14
C SER A 62 6.83 -2.89 0.87
N PHE A 63 6.78 -4.00 0.16
CA PHE A 63 5.94 -4.11 -1.02
C PHE A 63 5.53 -5.56 -1.28
N VAL A 64 4.36 -5.73 -1.86
CA VAL A 64 3.88 -7.00 -2.40
C VAL A 64 3.65 -6.84 -3.90
N ARG A 65 4.29 -7.68 -4.69
CA ARG A 65 4.13 -7.69 -6.14
C ARG A 65 3.07 -8.72 -6.54
N LEU A 66 1.86 -8.23 -6.71
CA LEU A 66 0.73 -9.01 -7.19
C LEU A 66 0.72 -9.07 -8.73
N ASP A 67 0.07 -10.10 -9.27
CA ASP A 67 -0.28 -10.13 -10.69
C ASP A 67 -1.34 -9.07 -11.00
N GLY A 68 -0.88 -7.91 -11.45
CA GLY A 68 -1.74 -6.78 -11.75
C GLY A 68 -2.72 -7.04 -12.89
N ALA A 69 -2.36 -7.90 -13.84
CA ALA A 69 -3.25 -8.26 -14.95
C ALA A 69 -4.41 -9.14 -14.45
N ALA A 70 -4.11 -10.16 -13.65
CA ALA A 70 -5.12 -11.01 -13.02
C ALA A 70 -6.02 -10.22 -12.06
N LEU A 71 -5.43 -9.31 -11.26
CA LEU A 71 -6.20 -8.43 -10.38
C LEU A 71 -7.14 -7.52 -11.19
N LYS A 72 -6.65 -6.87 -12.23
CA LYS A 72 -7.43 -5.97 -13.11
C LYS A 72 -8.55 -6.71 -13.85
N ALA A 73 -8.36 -7.99 -14.19
CA ALA A 73 -9.37 -8.84 -14.81
C ALA A 73 -10.41 -9.36 -13.81
N SER A 74 -10.14 -9.29 -12.51
CA SER A 74 -11.05 -9.79 -11.48
C SER A 74 -12.26 -8.85 -11.26
N PRO A 75 -13.37 -9.32 -10.65
CA PRO A 75 -14.51 -8.48 -10.31
C PRO A 75 -14.10 -7.29 -9.44
N ILE A 76 -14.78 -6.14 -9.64
CA ILE A 76 -14.50 -4.87 -8.96
C ILE A 76 -14.42 -5.03 -7.43
N LYS A 77 -15.35 -5.80 -6.84
CA LYS A 77 -15.34 -6.06 -5.39
C LYS A 77 -14.02 -6.70 -4.92
N ARG A 78 -13.48 -7.67 -5.69
CA ARG A 78 -12.20 -8.30 -5.35
C ARG A 78 -11.03 -7.33 -5.44
N GLN A 79 -11.00 -6.48 -6.48
CA GLN A 79 -9.99 -5.44 -6.62
C GLN A 79 -10.02 -4.49 -5.42
N LEU A 80 -11.20 -4.02 -5.01
CA LEU A 80 -11.37 -3.15 -3.84
C LEU A 80 -10.94 -3.85 -2.55
N TYR A 81 -11.34 -5.11 -2.34
CA TYR A 81 -10.92 -5.88 -1.15
C TYR A 81 -9.41 -6.00 -1.06
N VAL A 82 -8.72 -6.28 -2.17
CA VAL A 82 -7.27 -6.37 -2.20
C VAL A 82 -6.63 -5.02 -1.88
N HIS A 83 -7.10 -3.92 -2.46
CA HIS A 83 -6.53 -2.60 -2.20
C HIS A 83 -6.85 -2.06 -0.81
N LEU A 84 -8.00 -2.37 -0.23
CA LEU A 84 -8.36 -1.93 1.12
C LEU A 84 -7.77 -2.82 2.22
N ALA A 85 -7.22 -3.98 1.88
CA ALA A 85 -6.75 -4.97 2.85
C ALA A 85 -5.61 -4.44 3.73
N GLY A 86 -4.65 -3.71 3.17
CA GLY A 86 -3.57 -3.11 3.94
C GLY A 86 -4.09 -2.14 4.99
N ILE A 87 -5.01 -1.26 4.59
CA ILE A 87 -5.68 -0.31 5.49
C ILE A 87 -6.42 -1.04 6.61
N ALA A 88 -7.19 -2.10 6.27
CA ALA A 88 -7.93 -2.89 7.25
C ALA A 88 -7.00 -3.57 8.26
N PHE A 89 -5.90 -4.17 7.82
CA PHE A 89 -4.94 -4.83 8.69
C PHE A 89 -4.25 -3.85 9.64
N ASN A 90 -3.84 -2.67 9.16
CA ASN A 90 -3.30 -1.64 10.04
C ASN A 90 -4.35 -1.12 11.03
N THR A 91 -5.60 -0.95 10.62
CA THR A 91 -6.68 -0.54 11.51
C THR A 91 -6.91 -1.57 12.62
N ILE A 92 -6.94 -2.86 12.27
CA ILE A 92 -7.06 -3.96 13.25
C ILE A 92 -5.87 -3.95 14.22
N ALA A 93 -4.64 -3.81 13.70
CA ALA A 93 -3.43 -3.73 14.53
C ALA A 93 -3.47 -2.51 15.47
N ALA A 94 -3.93 -1.36 14.98
CA ALA A 94 -4.08 -0.16 15.80
C ALA A 94 -5.08 -0.35 16.95
N ILE A 95 -6.20 -0.99 16.68
CA ILE A 95 -7.22 -1.31 17.72
C ILE A 95 -6.66 -2.32 18.72
N ALA A 96 -6.02 -3.38 18.25
CA ALA A 96 -5.48 -4.45 19.10
C ALA A 96 -4.37 -3.98 20.04
N THR A 97 -3.65 -2.92 19.66
CA THR A 97 -2.52 -2.37 20.42
C THR A 97 -2.81 -0.96 20.96
N TYR A 98 -4.08 -0.64 21.17
CA TYR A 98 -4.55 0.67 21.62
C TYR A 98 -3.72 1.23 22.78
N GLY A 99 -3.44 2.53 22.73
CA GLY A 99 -2.66 3.25 23.76
C GLY A 99 -1.13 3.16 23.59
N THR A 100 -0.63 2.40 22.60
CA THR A 100 0.82 2.29 22.33
C THR A 100 1.28 3.19 21.19
N VAL A 101 2.58 3.46 21.11
CA VAL A 101 3.20 4.13 19.94
C VAL A 101 2.94 3.34 18.65
N PHE A 102 2.96 2.01 18.74
CA PHE A 102 2.68 1.13 17.61
C PHE A 102 1.25 1.29 17.08
N SER A 103 0.27 1.46 17.97
CA SER A 103 -1.13 1.76 17.60
C SER A 103 -1.22 3.04 16.77
N TRP A 104 -0.61 4.13 17.26
CA TRP A 104 -0.62 5.41 16.55
C TRP A 104 0.04 5.34 15.17
N ILE A 105 1.14 4.62 15.05
CA ILE A 105 1.83 4.44 13.77
C ILE A 105 0.96 3.64 12.79
N ASN A 106 0.32 2.55 13.24
CA ASN A 106 -0.61 1.80 12.37
C ASN A 106 -1.79 2.67 11.92
N LEU A 107 -2.33 3.50 12.81
CA LEU A 107 -3.41 4.43 12.45
C LEU A 107 -2.96 5.46 11.41
N LEU A 108 -1.76 6.01 11.57
CA LEU A 108 -1.18 6.96 10.61
C LEU A 108 -0.94 6.31 9.24
N VAL A 109 -0.43 5.08 9.21
CA VAL A 109 -0.24 4.31 7.97
C VAL A 109 -1.59 4.04 7.30
N ALA A 110 -2.60 3.62 8.06
CA ALA A 110 -3.96 3.40 7.53
C ALA A 110 -4.57 4.68 6.97
N ALA A 111 -4.52 5.78 7.74
CA ALA A 111 -5.06 7.08 7.35
C ALA A 111 -4.36 7.65 6.11
N GLY A 112 -3.02 7.55 6.04
CA GLY A 112 -2.25 7.97 4.88
C GLY A 112 -2.62 7.19 3.62
N ASN A 113 -2.79 5.87 3.74
CA ASN A 113 -3.12 5.02 2.60
C ASN A 113 -4.58 5.15 2.11
N ILE A 114 -5.51 5.68 2.93
CA ILE A 114 -6.88 5.95 2.47
C ILE A 114 -6.96 7.21 1.59
N LEU A 115 -5.97 8.09 1.70
CA LEU A 115 -5.94 9.32 0.91
C LEU A 115 -5.76 8.99 -0.59
N PRO A 116 -6.41 9.75 -1.49
CA PRO A 116 -6.31 9.54 -2.93
C PRO A 116 -4.99 10.09 -3.52
N LEU A 117 -3.89 9.91 -2.81
CA LEU A 117 -2.55 10.30 -3.26
C LEU A 117 -2.00 9.24 -4.20
N TYR A 118 -1.24 9.66 -5.21
CA TYR A 118 -0.68 8.77 -6.22
C TYR A 118 0.09 7.60 -5.59
N GLN A 119 -0.19 6.39 -6.07
CA GLN A 119 0.33 5.10 -5.58
C GLN A 119 -0.24 4.60 -4.24
N HIS A 120 -0.95 5.41 -3.45
CA HIS A 120 -1.62 4.95 -2.24
C HIS A 120 -2.83 4.06 -2.57
N ASP A 121 -3.28 3.27 -1.62
CA ASP A 121 -4.38 2.33 -1.86
C ASP A 121 -5.71 3.03 -2.10
N GLY A 122 -5.95 4.17 -1.46
CA GLY A 122 -7.11 5.03 -1.74
C GLY A 122 -7.14 5.50 -3.19
N TRP A 123 -6.00 5.88 -3.77
CA TRP A 123 -5.91 6.21 -5.19
C TRP A 123 -6.20 4.99 -6.07
N LYS A 124 -5.64 3.81 -5.77
CA LYS A 124 -5.91 2.57 -6.50
C LYS A 124 -7.39 2.20 -6.47
N CYS A 125 -8.03 2.34 -5.30
CA CYS A 125 -9.48 2.17 -5.16
C CYS A 125 -10.26 3.18 -6.04
N GLY A 126 -9.85 4.44 -6.05
CA GLY A 126 -10.44 5.47 -6.91
C GLY A 126 -10.36 5.10 -8.39
N VAL A 127 -9.20 4.61 -8.87
CA VAL A 127 -9.04 4.11 -10.24
C VAL A 127 -9.99 2.96 -10.55
N VAL A 128 -10.14 2.00 -9.63
CA VAL A 128 -11.06 0.85 -9.79
C VAL A 128 -12.50 1.33 -9.90
N ILE A 129 -12.94 2.23 -9.02
CA ILE A 129 -14.31 2.78 -9.01
C ILE A 129 -14.55 3.59 -10.29
N MET A 130 -13.61 4.44 -10.69
CA MET A 130 -13.73 5.23 -11.91
C MET A 130 -13.89 4.34 -13.14
N ARG A 131 -13.07 3.27 -13.28
CA ARG A 131 -13.21 2.30 -14.38
C ARG A 131 -14.59 1.63 -14.40
N ALA A 132 -15.14 1.36 -13.21
CA ALA A 132 -16.46 0.78 -13.07
C ALA A 132 -17.54 1.71 -13.58
N LEU A 133 -17.51 2.98 -13.14
CA LEU A 133 -18.49 4.01 -13.50
C LEU A 133 -18.43 4.36 -15.00
N MET A 134 -17.23 4.43 -15.57
CA MET A 134 -17.04 4.79 -16.98
C MET A 134 -17.11 3.59 -17.93
N GLN A 135 -17.59 2.44 -17.47
CA GLN A 135 -17.76 1.21 -18.27
C GLN A 135 -16.51 0.81 -19.06
N ARG A 136 -15.32 1.02 -18.51
CA ARG A 136 -14.00 0.70 -19.11
C ARG A 136 -13.65 1.45 -20.40
N LYS A 137 -14.40 2.49 -20.79
CA LYS A 137 -14.29 3.07 -22.13
C LYS A 137 -13.32 4.25 -22.26
N SER A 138 -12.73 4.78 -21.18
CA SER A 138 -11.92 5.97 -21.32
C SER A 138 -10.54 5.82 -20.69
N GLN A 139 -9.57 5.49 -21.53
CA GLN A 139 -8.15 5.54 -21.17
C GLN A 139 -7.71 6.97 -20.77
N SER A 140 -8.30 7.98 -21.41
CA SER A 140 -8.06 9.39 -21.09
C SER A 140 -8.51 9.77 -19.70
N ALA A 141 -9.62 9.20 -19.20
CA ALA A 141 -10.05 9.43 -17.82
C ALA A 141 -9.13 8.76 -16.77
N GLU A 142 -8.59 7.57 -17.06
CA GLU A 142 -7.56 6.97 -16.21
C GLU A 142 -6.32 7.86 -16.13
N TRP A 143 -5.87 8.40 -17.27
CA TRP A 143 -4.76 9.34 -17.30
C TRP A 143 -5.07 10.63 -16.53
N ALA A 144 -6.23 11.24 -16.75
CA ALA A 144 -6.65 12.45 -16.03
C ALA A 144 -6.68 12.23 -14.52
N PHE A 145 -7.22 11.09 -14.07
CA PHE A 145 -7.24 10.73 -12.64
C PHE A 145 -5.83 10.48 -12.09
N THR A 146 -4.95 9.86 -12.87
CA THR A 146 -3.54 9.63 -12.51
C THR A 146 -2.78 10.95 -12.39
N PHE A 147 -2.93 11.85 -13.35
CA PHE A 147 -2.29 13.17 -13.31
C PHE A 147 -2.82 14.03 -12.15
N SER A 148 -4.14 14.01 -11.90
CA SER A 148 -4.71 14.75 -10.77
C SER A 148 -4.21 14.21 -9.43
N GLY A 149 -4.14 12.90 -9.24
CA GLY A 149 -3.57 12.28 -8.05
C GLY A 149 -2.08 12.61 -7.87
N GLY A 150 -1.31 12.60 -8.95
CA GLY A 150 0.10 13.02 -8.94
C GLY A 150 0.26 14.49 -8.57
N PHE A 151 -0.56 15.36 -9.13
CA PHE A 151 -0.54 16.79 -8.83
C PHE A 151 -0.90 17.07 -7.36
N VAL A 152 -1.94 16.44 -6.84
CA VAL A 152 -2.33 16.55 -5.42
C VAL A 152 -1.20 16.05 -4.51
N SER A 153 -0.54 14.94 -4.87
CA SER A 153 0.59 14.41 -4.09
C SER A 153 1.76 15.41 -4.03
N LEU A 154 2.09 16.04 -5.16
CA LEU A 154 3.12 17.07 -5.21
C LEU A 154 2.75 18.32 -4.39
N LEU A 155 1.49 18.73 -4.44
CA LEU A 155 0.99 19.86 -3.67
C LEU A 155 1.03 19.59 -2.17
N VAL A 156 0.63 18.39 -1.73
CA VAL A 156 0.75 17.96 -0.34
C VAL A 156 2.23 17.93 0.10
N ALA A 157 3.12 17.36 -0.71
CA ALA A 157 4.55 17.34 -0.43
C ALA A 157 5.11 18.76 -0.29
N TRP A 158 4.72 19.68 -1.18
CA TRP A 158 5.14 21.09 -1.12
C TRP A 158 4.66 21.78 0.15
N VAL A 159 3.38 21.58 0.54
CA VAL A 159 2.82 22.16 1.78
C VAL A 159 3.57 21.63 3.01
N VAL A 160 3.83 20.30 3.05
CA VAL A 160 4.59 19.69 4.15
C VAL A 160 5.99 20.26 4.22
N ILE A 161 6.72 20.35 3.11
CA ILE A 161 8.07 20.93 3.08
C ILE A 161 8.05 22.37 3.59
N ARG A 162 7.08 23.19 3.14
CA ARG A 162 6.92 24.59 3.59
C ARG A 162 6.59 24.73 5.07
N ALA A 163 5.96 23.74 5.68
CA ALA A 163 5.65 23.78 7.12
C ALA A 163 6.87 23.47 8.00
N PHE A 164 7.95 22.91 7.44
CA PHE A 164 9.18 22.55 8.16
C PHE A 164 10.38 23.43 7.81
N ILE A 165 10.25 24.36 6.86
CA ILE A 165 11.26 25.36 6.47
C ILE A 165 10.74 26.77 6.80
#